data_d78a5199867fe281f6f3dd6f29994030
#
_entry.id   d78a5199867fe281f6f3dd6f29994030
#
_cell.length_a   1.000
_cell.length_b   1.000
_cell.length_c   1.000
_cell.angle_alpha   90.00
_cell.angle_beta   90.00
_cell.angle_gamma   90.00
#
_symmetry.space_group_name_H-M   'P 1'
#
loop_
_entity.id
_entity.type
_entity.pdbx_description
1 polymer ?
#
loop_
_entity_poly.entity_id
_entity_poly.type
_entity_poly.pdbx_seq_one_letter_code
_entity_poly.pdbx_strand_id
1 'polypeptide(L)'
;MSEREVDSDGESLPSVAERLLSLIREDMRDTWRLDDQLLKKFFPVESSNSELSPTAKARKRLYNDKRNGKRWKGVPSGPKTASRLYTALRTLMNNILRCHGISRHNRLFLDTHTPKKSVVSMTASPVSPSLFLAGVGDEFANTSAEKPEAFAHCGISPIEIILDSDDYTGARDRLAANMHQIFQNQDNRRFAYGLVLTESMATVYMFDHSGAVASEPFNYHQQPEQFCAVISQLASDDAQSIGFDLSMFSDGTSTKIRTCESSEDGSLSQCLYTIKERLFLFPCLIGRGTICWLTSGLNDSESTFVIKDAWIAPEELDGRESEGSLLRHAKCKGVVLGVAQVRHFEEIHCGTGLSDLDTVLHNRRAEGTSPDDIKLDRIHTRIVMETHGKTLDEFLTRKELLLAFHDAVLGMYASVVHHHPI
;
A
#
# COMPACT_ATOMS: atom_id res chain seq x y z
N MET A 1 0.57 32.48 -10.16
CA MET A 1 1.62 32.89 -9.19
C MET A 1 1.01 32.70 -7.83
N SER A 2 1.35 31.62 -7.12
CA SER A 2 0.89 31.44 -5.72
C SER A 2 1.77 32.34 -4.85
N GLU A 3 1.15 33.21 -4.07
CA GLU A 3 1.81 33.95 -3.01
C GLU A 3 2.48 32.95 -2.06
N ARG A 4 3.79 33.10 -1.84
CA ARG A 4 4.50 32.31 -0.83
C ARG A 4 4.15 32.87 0.54
N GLU A 5 3.61 32.02 1.40
CA GLU A 5 3.48 32.36 2.81
C GLU A 5 4.88 32.60 3.40
N VAL A 6 5.03 33.63 4.19
CA VAL A 6 6.29 34.03 4.88
C VAL A 6 6.03 33.89 6.37
N ASP A 7 7.03 33.42 7.12
CA ASP A 7 6.97 33.34 8.57
C ASP A 7 7.19 34.72 9.24
N SER A 8 7.17 34.76 10.59
CA SER A 8 7.37 35.96 11.37
C SER A 8 8.75 36.60 11.17
N ASP A 9 9.73 35.87 10.65
CA ASP A 9 11.11 36.31 10.45
C ASP A 9 11.40 36.69 8.99
N GLY A 10 10.38 36.61 8.12
CA GLY A 10 10.47 36.98 6.69
C GLY A 10 11.06 35.91 5.80
N GLU A 11 11.24 34.67 6.30
CA GLU A 11 11.65 33.52 5.50
C GLU A 11 10.44 32.90 4.78
N SER A 12 10.63 32.44 3.56
CA SER A 12 9.56 31.73 2.83
C SER A 12 9.32 30.37 3.45
N LEU A 13 8.09 30.10 3.92
CA LEU A 13 7.71 28.80 4.42
C LEU A 13 7.89 27.71 3.32
N PRO A 14 8.39 26.52 3.70
CA PRO A 14 8.51 25.42 2.74
C PRO A 14 7.14 25.05 2.16
N SER A 15 7.10 24.78 0.87
CA SER A 15 5.90 24.32 0.18
C SER A 15 5.34 23.04 0.79
N VAL A 16 4.06 22.73 0.56
CA VAL A 16 3.43 21.48 1.01
C VAL A 16 4.20 20.25 0.50
N ALA A 17 4.71 20.32 -0.74
CA ALA A 17 5.53 19.27 -1.32
C ALA A 17 6.85 19.08 -0.57
N GLU A 18 7.56 20.15 -0.24
CA GLU A 18 8.82 20.09 0.50
C GLU A 18 8.62 19.55 1.92
N ARG A 19 7.54 19.96 2.59
CA ARG A 19 7.16 19.42 3.92
C ARG A 19 6.87 17.93 3.85
N LEU A 20 6.09 17.49 2.88
CA LEU A 20 5.80 16.06 2.68
C LEU A 20 7.07 15.26 2.41
N LEU A 21 7.94 15.73 1.51
CA LEU A 21 9.21 15.06 1.21
C LEU A 21 10.13 14.99 2.44
N SER A 22 10.13 16.01 3.30
CA SER A 22 10.89 16.00 4.55
C SER A 22 10.38 14.93 5.52
N LEU A 23 9.05 14.86 5.71
CA LEU A 23 8.43 13.84 6.56
C LEU A 23 8.71 12.42 6.02
N ILE A 24 8.57 12.22 4.72
CA ILE A 24 8.85 10.92 4.08
C ILE A 24 10.32 10.51 4.24
N ARG A 25 11.27 11.44 4.13
CA ARG A 25 12.69 11.15 4.38
C ARG A 25 12.94 10.71 5.82
N GLU A 26 12.24 11.30 6.77
CA GLU A 26 12.33 10.92 8.18
C GLU A 26 11.71 9.54 8.41
N ASP A 27 10.50 9.28 7.93
CA ASP A 27 9.83 7.98 8.00
C ASP A 27 10.67 6.87 7.37
N MET A 28 11.28 7.14 6.22
CA MET A 28 12.05 6.16 5.44
C MET A 28 13.50 6.01 5.90
N ARG A 29 13.94 6.77 6.92
CA ARG A 29 15.30 6.69 7.43
C ARG A 29 15.60 5.25 7.88
N ASP A 30 16.70 4.69 7.39
CA ASP A 30 17.19 3.34 7.74
C ASP A 30 16.27 2.17 7.34
N THR A 31 15.22 2.42 6.56
CA THR A 31 14.26 1.38 6.14
C THR A 31 14.44 0.89 4.69
N TRP A 32 15.37 1.47 3.96
CA TRP A 32 15.72 1.03 2.61
C TRP A 32 16.60 -0.22 2.65
N ARG A 33 16.21 -1.23 1.89
CA ARG A 33 16.94 -2.50 1.76
C ARG A 33 17.17 -2.83 0.29
N LEU A 34 18.19 -3.62 0.01
CA LEU A 34 18.46 -4.20 -1.29
C LEU A 34 18.16 -5.70 -1.22
N ASP A 35 17.43 -6.23 -2.18
CA ASP A 35 17.23 -7.68 -2.37
C ASP A 35 17.59 -8.04 -3.81
N ASP A 36 18.72 -8.67 -4.01
CA ASP A 36 19.23 -9.11 -5.30
C ASP A 36 18.33 -10.22 -5.93
N GLN A 37 17.49 -10.88 -5.12
CA GLN A 37 16.54 -11.89 -5.57
C GLN A 37 15.14 -11.33 -5.87
N LEU A 38 14.87 -10.04 -5.61
CA LEU A 38 13.54 -9.44 -5.76
C LEU A 38 12.94 -9.68 -7.15
N LEU A 39 13.72 -9.46 -8.20
CA LEU A 39 13.25 -9.69 -9.58
C LEU A 39 12.91 -11.17 -9.83
N LYS A 40 13.72 -12.08 -9.31
CA LYS A 40 13.49 -13.53 -9.47
C LYS A 40 12.28 -14.00 -8.67
N LYS A 41 12.05 -13.46 -7.48
CA LYS A 41 10.93 -13.82 -6.59
C LYS A 41 9.59 -13.35 -7.13
N PHE A 42 9.51 -12.13 -7.64
CA PHE A 42 8.24 -11.46 -7.97
C PHE A 42 8.02 -11.24 -9.46
N PHE A 43 9.09 -11.21 -10.25
CA PHE A 43 9.04 -10.92 -11.68
C PHE A 43 9.83 -11.97 -12.48
N PRO A 44 9.54 -13.26 -12.29
CA PRO A 44 10.28 -14.32 -12.98
C PRO A 44 10.11 -14.22 -14.49
N VAL A 45 11.20 -14.40 -15.22
CA VAL A 45 11.16 -14.53 -16.67
C VAL A 45 10.66 -15.91 -17.02
N GLU A 46 9.55 -15.99 -17.78
CA GLU A 46 9.04 -17.26 -18.26
C GLU A 46 10.07 -17.97 -19.14
N SER A 47 10.37 -19.21 -18.80
CA SER A 47 11.32 -20.07 -19.53
C SER A 47 10.76 -20.61 -20.86
N SER A 48 9.58 -20.16 -21.30
CA SER A 48 8.97 -20.64 -22.53
C SER A 48 9.71 -20.14 -23.76
N ASN A 49 10.47 -21.01 -24.41
CA ASN A 49 11.10 -20.79 -25.72
C ASN A 49 10.08 -20.75 -26.88
N SER A 50 8.79 -20.61 -26.59
CA SER A 50 7.75 -20.50 -27.60
C SER A 50 7.82 -19.14 -28.29
N GLU A 51 8.03 -19.14 -29.62
CA GLU A 51 7.92 -17.93 -30.45
C GLU A 51 6.54 -17.25 -30.36
N LEU A 52 5.54 -17.94 -29.82
CA LEU A 52 4.16 -17.46 -29.62
C LEU A 52 3.95 -16.83 -28.25
N SER A 53 4.94 -16.86 -27.35
CA SER A 53 4.80 -16.25 -26.04
C SER A 53 4.54 -14.73 -26.14
N PRO A 54 3.80 -14.13 -25.21
CA PRO A 54 3.55 -12.68 -25.18
C PRO A 54 4.85 -11.84 -25.21
N THR A 55 5.85 -12.26 -24.45
CA THR A 55 7.17 -11.65 -24.40
C THR A 55 7.89 -11.74 -25.74
N ALA A 56 7.87 -12.89 -26.43
CA ALA A 56 8.45 -13.03 -27.76
C ALA A 56 7.75 -12.14 -28.80
N LYS A 57 6.42 -12.02 -28.73
CA LYS A 57 5.62 -11.09 -29.57
C LYS A 57 6.02 -9.63 -29.32
N ALA A 58 6.15 -9.23 -28.03
CA ALA A 58 6.59 -7.89 -27.66
C ALA A 58 7.99 -7.59 -28.21
N ARG A 59 8.94 -8.53 -28.02
CA ARG A 59 10.31 -8.40 -28.52
C ARG A 59 10.34 -8.28 -30.04
N LYS A 60 9.71 -9.17 -30.78
CA LYS A 60 9.66 -9.12 -32.25
C LYS A 60 9.11 -7.81 -32.79
N ARG A 61 8.11 -7.24 -32.16
CA ARG A 61 7.42 -6.04 -32.62
C ARG A 61 8.10 -4.75 -32.17
N LEU A 62 8.53 -4.68 -30.90
CA LEU A 62 8.91 -3.43 -30.22
C LEU A 62 10.41 -3.29 -30.00
N TYR A 63 11.19 -4.34 -30.21
CA TYR A 63 12.63 -4.35 -29.97
C TYR A 63 13.43 -4.35 -31.25
N ASN A 64 14.64 -3.79 -31.22
CA ASN A 64 15.59 -3.81 -32.31
C ASN A 64 16.75 -4.74 -31.95
N ASP A 65 16.84 -5.89 -32.62
CA ASP A 65 17.80 -6.95 -32.34
C ASP A 65 19.10 -6.84 -33.19
N LYS A 66 19.26 -5.77 -33.97
CA LYS A 66 20.43 -5.60 -34.82
C LYS A 66 21.71 -5.41 -34.00
N ARG A 67 22.83 -5.95 -34.50
CA ARG A 67 24.14 -6.01 -33.81
C ARG A 67 24.63 -4.70 -33.19
N ASN A 68 24.26 -3.55 -33.73
CA ASN A 68 24.68 -2.21 -33.29
C ASN A 68 23.59 -1.41 -32.59
N GLY A 69 22.57 -2.03 -32.02
CA GLY A 69 21.47 -1.27 -31.44
C GLY A 69 20.42 -2.10 -30.72
N LYS A 70 20.87 -3.06 -29.91
CA LYS A 70 19.96 -3.86 -29.05
C LYS A 70 19.24 -2.96 -28.07
N ARG A 71 18.06 -2.48 -28.47
CA ARG A 71 17.25 -1.59 -27.62
C ARG A 71 15.80 -1.52 -28.04
N TRP A 72 14.94 -1.07 -27.14
CA TRP A 72 13.55 -0.79 -27.43
C TRP A 72 13.40 0.33 -28.46
N LYS A 73 12.54 0.09 -29.46
CA LYS A 73 12.21 1.09 -30.49
C LYS A 73 11.46 2.26 -29.86
N GLY A 74 11.79 3.46 -30.32
CA GLY A 74 11.10 4.69 -29.90
C GLY A 74 11.57 5.27 -28.56
N VAL A 75 12.39 4.55 -27.79
CA VAL A 75 13.03 5.13 -26.59
C VAL A 75 14.24 5.95 -27.03
N PRO A 76 14.29 7.26 -26.77
CA PRO A 76 15.38 8.11 -27.20
C PRO A 76 16.71 7.73 -26.52
N SER A 77 17.81 7.97 -27.19
CA SER A 77 19.16 7.81 -26.66
C SER A 77 19.72 9.19 -26.33
N GLY A 78 20.15 9.39 -25.07
CA GLY A 78 20.70 10.66 -24.60
C GLY A 78 19.71 11.83 -24.72
N PRO A 79 18.48 11.73 -24.18
CA PRO A 79 17.54 12.83 -24.21
C PRO A 79 18.07 13.99 -23.37
N LYS A 80 17.76 15.23 -23.76
CA LYS A 80 18.18 16.43 -23.01
C LYS A 80 17.29 16.69 -21.79
N THR A 81 16.12 16.09 -21.71
CA THR A 81 15.16 16.27 -20.63
C THR A 81 14.41 14.96 -20.37
N ALA A 82 14.10 14.66 -19.11
CA ALA A 82 13.35 13.47 -18.70
C ALA A 82 11.95 13.42 -19.37
N SER A 83 11.33 14.56 -19.63
CA SER A 83 10.01 14.63 -20.27
C SER A 83 9.95 13.99 -21.66
N ARG A 84 11.08 13.92 -22.38
CA ARG A 84 11.16 13.19 -23.65
C ARG A 84 11.03 11.68 -23.47
N LEU A 85 11.37 11.15 -22.30
CA LEU A 85 11.22 9.74 -21.98
C LEU A 85 9.76 9.38 -21.62
N TYR A 86 8.99 10.29 -21.03
CA TYR A 86 7.64 10.01 -20.52
C TYR A 86 6.73 9.41 -21.60
N THR A 87 6.56 10.09 -22.73
CA THR A 87 5.70 9.60 -23.80
C THR A 87 6.25 8.31 -24.42
N ALA A 88 7.57 8.21 -24.59
CA ALA A 88 8.22 7.04 -25.18
C ALA A 88 8.04 5.80 -24.29
N LEU A 89 8.34 5.90 -22.99
CA LEU A 89 8.21 4.81 -22.03
C LEU A 89 6.74 4.44 -21.79
N ARG A 90 5.85 5.41 -21.63
CA ARG A 90 4.40 5.16 -21.56
C ARG A 90 3.91 4.35 -22.76
N THR A 91 4.30 4.76 -23.96
CA THR A 91 3.90 4.08 -25.20
C THR A 91 4.47 2.66 -25.26
N LEU A 92 5.75 2.49 -24.91
CA LEU A 92 6.40 1.17 -24.85
C LEU A 92 5.68 0.24 -23.86
N MET A 93 5.49 0.67 -22.60
CA MET A 93 4.87 -0.14 -21.57
C MET A 93 3.42 -0.51 -21.93
N ASN A 94 2.62 0.42 -22.42
CA ASN A 94 1.26 0.12 -22.90
C ASN A 94 1.24 -0.84 -24.10
N ASN A 95 2.26 -0.82 -24.96
CA ASN A 95 2.38 -1.79 -26.04
C ASN A 95 2.81 -3.17 -25.54
N ILE A 96 3.65 -3.25 -24.50
CA ILE A 96 3.99 -4.51 -23.83
C ILE A 96 2.71 -5.12 -23.22
N LEU A 97 1.91 -4.36 -22.44
CA LEU A 97 0.63 -4.84 -21.91
C LEU A 97 -0.27 -5.40 -23.00
N ARG A 98 -0.37 -4.70 -24.14
CA ARG A 98 -1.19 -5.18 -25.26
C ARG A 98 -0.65 -6.49 -25.85
N CYS A 99 0.66 -6.68 -25.94
CA CYS A 99 1.25 -7.94 -26.39
C CYS A 99 0.96 -9.09 -25.42
N HIS A 100 0.84 -8.80 -24.12
CA HIS A 100 0.46 -9.75 -23.07
C HIS A 100 -1.06 -9.96 -22.95
N GLY A 101 -1.87 -9.33 -23.81
CA GLY A 101 -3.32 -9.49 -23.79
C GLY A 101 -4.04 -8.73 -22.66
N ILE A 102 -3.31 -7.89 -21.91
CA ILE A 102 -3.87 -7.11 -20.81
C ILE A 102 -4.73 -5.98 -21.38
N SER A 103 -5.99 -5.92 -20.92
CA SER A 103 -6.96 -4.94 -21.41
C SER A 103 -6.62 -3.53 -20.94
N ARG A 104 -6.60 -2.59 -21.88
CA ARG A 104 -6.45 -1.15 -21.58
C ARG A 104 -7.62 -0.56 -20.77
N HIS A 105 -8.74 -1.25 -20.68
CA HIS A 105 -9.86 -0.84 -19.84
C HIS A 105 -9.60 -1.16 -18.38
N ASN A 106 -8.79 -2.17 -18.09
CA ASN A 106 -8.47 -2.61 -16.74
C ASN A 106 -7.13 -2.04 -16.26
N ARG A 107 -6.13 -1.96 -17.14
CA ARG A 107 -4.75 -1.56 -16.79
C ARG A 107 -4.18 -0.63 -17.87
N LEU A 108 -3.70 0.55 -17.49
CA LEU A 108 -3.16 1.54 -18.43
C LEU A 108 -2.09 2.42 -17.77
N PHE A 109 -0.92 2.56 -18.40
CA PHE A 109 0.06 3.57 -18.00
C PHE A 109 -0.37 4.95 -18.44
N LEU A 110 -0.45 5.88 -17.50
CA LEU A 110 -0.87 7.26 -17.67
C LEU A 110 0.28 8.21 -17.32
N ASP A 111 0.22 9.41 -17.91
CA ASP A 111 1.17 10.50 -17.72
C ASP A 111 0.48 11.62 -16.93
N THR A 112 1.12 12.06 -15.86
CA THR A 112 0.57 13.11 -14.97
C THR A 112 0.94 14.52 -15.43
N HIS A 113 1.89 14.67 -16.35
CA HIS A 113 2.47 15.95 -16.75
C HIS A 113 1.90 16.54 -18.06
N THR A 114 1.12 15.76 -18.81
CA THR A 114 0.56 16.23 -20.09
C THR A 114 -0.80 16.88 -19.87
N PRO A 115 -0.97 18.23 -20.06
CA PRO A 115 -2.21 18.94 -19.74
C PRO A 115 -3.41 18.57 -20.63
N LYS A 116 -3.25 17.73 -21.63
CA LYS A 116 -4.29 17.41 -22.60
C LYS A 116 -5.18 16.27 -22.13
N LYS A 117 -6.38 16.62 -21.68
CA LYS A 117 -7.51 15.68 -21.52
C LYS A 117 -7.20 14.44 -20.64
N SER A 118 -6.44 14.61 -19.57
CA SER A 118 -6.45 13.57 -18.54
C SER A 118 -7.85 13.59 -17.91
N VAL A 119 -8.55 12.49 -18.05
CA VAL A 119 -9.83 12.20 -17.39
C VAL A 119 -9.63 12.14 -15.85
N VAL A 120 -8.38 12.17 -15.42
CA VAL A 120 -7.95 12.13 -14.02
C VAL A 120 -7.89 13.56 -13.50
N SER A 121 -8.81 13.93 -12.61
CA SER A 121 -8.72 15.16 -11.85
C SER A 121 -7.47 15.10 -10.98
N MET A 122 -6.45 15.89 -11.33
CA MET A 122 -5.22 16.01 -10.55
C MET A 122 -5.41 16.98 -9.38
N THR A 123 -6.53 16.85 -8.65
CA THR A 123 -6.78 17.69 -7.49
C THR A 123 -5.82 17.32 -6.38
N ALA A 124 -4.89 18.24 -6.14
CA ALA A 124 -4.23 18.47 -4.86
C ALA A 124 -3.21 17.45 -4.35
N SER A 125 -2.60 16.61 -5.21
CA SER A 125 -1.40 15.91 -4.73
C SER A 125 -0.19 16.85 -4.76
N PRO A 126 0.51 17.09 -3.64
CA PRO A 126 1.69 17.93 -3.60
C PRO A 126 2.87 17.35 -4.39
N VAL A 127 2.89 16.02 -4.59
CA VAL A 127 3.89 15.29 -5.37
C VAL A 127 3.15 14.35 -6.31
N SER A 128 3.46 14.41 -7.60
CA SER A 128 2.87 13.53 -8.62
C SER A 128 3.96 12.70 -9.29
N PRO A 129 3.72 11.40 -9.56
CA PRO A 129 4.70 10.57 -10.25
C PRO A 129 4.87 11.00 -11.71
N SER A 130 6.00 10.67 -12.33
CA SER A 130 6.23 10.94 -13.77
C SER A 130 5.20 10.20 -14.62
N LEU A 131 4.98 8.92 -14.34
CA LEU A 131 3.93 8.08 -14.88
C LEU A 131 3.33 7.25 -13.74
N PHE A 132 2.17 6.64 -13.97
CA PHE A 132 1.65 5.60 -13.10
C PHE A 132 0.85 4.56 -13.89
N LEU A 133 0.82 3.34 -13.37
CA LEU A 133 -0.09 2.30 -13.83
C LEU A 133 -1.44 2.50 -13.12
N ALA A 134 -2.47 2.83 -13.88
CA ALA A 134 -3.84 2.91 -13.39
C ALA A 134 -4.52 1.55 -13.48
N GLY A 135 -5.38 1.25 -12.49
CA GLY A 135 -6.21 0.07 -12.45
C GLY A 135 -7.69 0.38 -12.27
N VAL A 136 -8.52 -0.55 -12.69
CA VAL A 136 -9.96 -0.59 -12.47
C VAL A 136 -10.32 -2.03 -12.10
N GLY A 137 -11.12 -2.21 -11.05
CA GLY A 137 -11.52 -3.52 -10.54
C GLY A 137 -12.13 -3.39 -9.14
N ASP A 138 -12.65 -4.50 -8.62
CA ASP A 138 -13.31 -4.55 -7.31
C ASP A 138 -12.32 -4.34 -6.14
N GLU A 139 -11.02 -4.50 -6.40
CA GLU A 139 -9.95 -4.20 -5.48
C GLU A 139 -9.81 -2.70 -5.18
N PHE A 140 -10.31 -1.83 -6.07
CA PHE A 140 -10.32 -0.37 -5.86
C PHE A 140 -11.67 0.03 -5.24
N ALA A 141 -11.79 -0.17 -3.94
CA ALA A 141 -13.04 -0.04 -3.19
C ALA A 141 -13.77 1.30 -3.33
N ASN A 142 -13.09 2.35 -3.80
CA ASN A 142 -13.61 3.71 -3.87
C ASN A 142 -13.65 4.31 -5.29
N THR A 143 -13.46 3.52 -6.35
CA THR A 143 -13.45 4.03 -7.72
C THR A 143 -14.77 3.80 -8.45
N SER A 144 -15.38 4.87 -8.95
CA SER A 144 -16.48 4.73 -9.92
C SER A 144 -15.88 4.54 -11.32
N ALA A 145 -16.36 3.55 -12.06
CA ALA A 145 -15.92 3.20 -13.42
C ALA A 145 -16.08 4.34 -14.45
N GLU A 146 -16.78 5.42 -14.11
CA GLU A 146 -17.07 6.52 -15.04
C GLU A 146 -16.06 7.66 -15.02
N LYS A 147 -15.22 7.76 -14.00
CA LYS A 147 -14.15 8.76 -13.92
C LYS A 147 -12.95 8.12 -13.22
N PRO A 148 -11.82 7.88 -13.94
CA PRO A 148 -10.58 7.54 -13.26
C PRO A 148 -10.25 8.70 -12.33
N GLU A 149 -10.38 8.44 -11.04
CA GLU A 149 -10.10 9.40 -9.99
C GLU A 149 -8.58 9.68 -9.92
N ALA A 150 -8.19 10.58 -9.04
CA ALA A 150 -6.79 10.97 -8.88
C ALA A 150 -5.88 9.73 -8.70
N PHE A 151 -4.62 9.84 -9.12
CA PHE A 151 -3.60 8.80 -8.98
C PHE A 151 -3.66 8.03 -7.66
N ALA A 152 -3.87 8.74 -6.53
CA ALA A 152 -3.93 8.14 -5.21
C ALA A 152 -5.00 7.04 -5.06
N HIS A 153 -6.13 7.12 -5.75
CA HIS A 153 -7.24 6.18 -5.64
C HIS A 153 -7.16 5.00 -6.61
N CYS A 154 -6.66 5.23 -7.83
CA CYS A 154 -6.61 4.19 -8.87
C CYS A 154 -5.19 3.76 -9.27
N GLY A 155 -4.15 4.35 -8.67
CA GLY A 155 -2.76 4.02 -8.96
C GLY A 155 -2.39 2.65 -8.40
N ILE A 156 -1.88 1.77 -9.26
CA ILE A 156 -1.29 0.49 -8.86
C ILE A 156 0.18 0.67 -8.52
N SER A 157 0.90 1.34 -9.41
CA SER A 157 2.35 1.48 -9.35
C SER A 157 2.79 2.84 -9.88
N PRO A 158 3.36 3.72 -9.05
CA PRO A 158 3.98 4.96 -9.49
C PRO A 158 5.33 4.69 -10.15
N ILE A 159 5.70 5.55 -11.10
CA ILE A 159 6.95 5.46 -11.83
C ILE A 159 7.61 6.83 -11.85
N GLU A 160 8.81 6.91 -11.33
CA GLU A 160 9.68 8.07 -11.48
C GLU A 160 10.62 7.89 -12.67
N ILE A 161 10.70 8.91 -13.52
CA ILE A 161 11.56 8.91 -14.68
C ILE A 161 12.53 10.08 -14.58
N ILE A 162 13.82 9.76 -14.60
CA ILE A 162 14.92 10.71 -14.47
C ILE A 162 15.95 10.49 -15.59
N LEU A 163 16.89 11.41 -15.76
CA LEU A 163 18.08 11.19 -16.57
C LEU A 163 19.17 10.49 -15.74
N ASP A 164 20.11 9.82 -16.40
CA ASP A 164 21.25 9.19 -15.75
C ASP A 164 22.11 10.19 -14.95
N SER A 165 22.04 11.48 -15.31
CA SER A 165 22.73 12.59 -14.64
C SER A 165 21.97 13.20 -13.46
N ASP A 166 20.69 12.81 -13.28
CA ASP A 166 19.81 13.42 -12.28
C ASP A 166 20.03 12.83 -10.88
N ASP A 167 19.46 13.49 -9.88
CA ASP A 167 19.46 13.03 -8.49
C ASP A 167 18.57 11.79 -8.31
N TYR A 168 19.22 10.62 -8.25
CA TYR A 168 18.55 9.35 -8.01
C TYR A 168 17.91 9.27 -6.62
N THR A 169 18.54 9.87 -5.60
CA THR A 169 17.99 9.90 -4.23
C THR A 169 16.70 10.70 -4.18
N GLY A 170 16.67 11.87 -4.82
CA GLY A 170 15.45 12.66 -4.91
C GLY A 170 14.33 11.96 -5.69
N ALA A 171 14.66 11.17 -6.72
CA ALA A 171 13.67 10.34 -7.42
C ALA A 171 13.08 9.26 -6.51
N ARG A 172 13.91 8.60 -5.72
CA ARG A 172 13.51 7.61 -4.72
C ARG A 172 12.60 8.21 -3.65
N ASP A 173 12.93 9.40 -3.15
CA ASP A 173 12.12 10.12 -2.16
C ASP A 173 10.75 10.51 -2.73
N ARG A 174 10.69 10.97 -3.99
CA ARG A 174 9.42 11.25 -4.67
C ARG A 174 8.60 9.97 -4.86
N LEU A 175 9.26 8.86 -5.21
CA LEU A 175 8.59 7.56 -5.33
C LEU A 175 7.95 7.16 -3.98
N ALA A 176 8.67 7.32 -2.86
CA ALA A 176 8.15 7.05 -1.52
C ALA A 176 6.98 7.98 -1.16
N ALA A 177 7.04 9.26 -1.52
CA ALA A 177 5.93 10.19 -1.32
C ALA A 177 4.68 9.79 -2.13
N ASN A 178 4.86 9.28 -3.33
CA ASN A 178 3.75 8.73 -4.14
C ASN A 178 3.19 7.44 -3.54
N MET A 179 4.05 6.58 -2.96
CA MET A 179 3.60 5.39 -2.22
C MET A 179 2.80 5.76 -0.98
N HIS A 180 3.25 6.74 -0.21
CA HIS A 180 2.49 7.26 0.92
C HIS A 180 1.07 7.67 0.48
N GLN A 181 0.91 8.34 -0.64
CA GLN A 181 -0.42 8.70 -1.15
C GLN A 181 -1.28 7.47 -1.49
N ILE A 182 -0.70 6.41 -2.05
CA ILE A 182 -1.41 5.15 -2.31
C ILE A 182 -1.91 4.57 -0.98
N PHE A 183 -1.05 4.40 0.03
CA PHE A 183 -1.43 3.84 1.32
C PHE A 183 -2.44 4.72 2.09
N GLN A 184 -2.44 6.04 1.88
CA GLN A 184 -3.41 6.95 2.49
C GLN A 184 -4.79 6.92 1.83
N ASN A 185 -4.92 6.39 0.61
CA ASN A 185 -6.16 6.43 -0.16
C ASN A 185 -6.68 5.05 -0.59
N GLN A 186 -5.91 3.99 -0.38
CA GLN A 186 -6.27 2.62 -0.70
C GLN A 186 -6.16 1.77 0.57
N ASP A 187 -7.23 1.74 1.34
CA ASP A 187 -7.31 1.17 2.70
C ASP A 187 -6.94 -0.32 2.76
N ASN A 188 -7.05 -1.03 1.65
CA ASN A 188 -6.77 -2.46 1.50
C ASN A 188 -5.37 -2.76 0.93
N ARG A 189 -4.42 -1.80 1.01
CA ARG A 189 -3.05 -2.04 0.54
C ARG A 189 -2.15 -2.64 1.63
N ARG A 190 -1.61 -3.83 1.35
CA ARG A 190 -0.60 -4.53 2.16
C ARG A 190 0.81 -4.11 1.76
N PHE A 191 1.05 -4.05 0.47
CA PHE A 191 2.28 -3.56 -0.15
C PHE A 191 1.98 -2.97 -1.54
N ALA A 192 2.94 -2.26 -2.12
CA ALA A 192 2.84 -1.77 -3.49
C ALA A 192 4.20 -1.74 -4.17
N TYR A 193 4.21 -1.90 -5.49
CA TYR A 193 5.43 -1.79 -6.29
C TYR A 193 5.55 -0.43 -6.95
N GLY A 194 6.79 0.06 -7.12
CA GLY A 194 7.11 1.24 -7.90
C GLY A 194 8.38 1.09 -8.70
N LEU A 195 8.59 1.98 -9.64
CA LEU A 195 9.74 1.95 -10.52
C LEU A 195 10.48 3.29 -10.51
N VAL A 196 11.81 3.22 -10.56
CA VAL A 196 12.64 4.33 -11.03
C VAL A 196 13.26 3.91 -12.36
N LEU A 197 13.03 4.71 -13.40
CA LEU A 197 13.52 4.48 -14.75
C LEU A 197 14.44 5.63 -15.20
N THR A 198 15.55 5.28 -15.84
CA THR A 198 16.40 6.24 -16.56
C THR A 198 16.32 5.99 -18.07
N GLU A 199 17.29 6.49 -18.85
CA GLU A 199 17.39 6.21 -20.28
C GLU A 199 17.62 4.74 -20.60
N SER A 200 18.21 4.00 -19.65
CA SER A 200 18.64 2.62 -19.89
C SER A 200 18.43 1.67 -18.71
N MET A 201 18.32 2.20 -17.49
CA MET A 201 18.24 1.40 -16.28
C MET A 201 16.83 1.41 -15.70
N ALA A 202 16.46 0.31 -15.07
CA ALA A 202 15.25 0.17 -14.29
C ALA A 202 15.59 -0.40 -12.91
N THR A 203 14.98 0.15 -11.86
CA THR A 203 14.99 -0.38 -10.50
C THR A 203 13.56 -0.56 -10.04
N VAL A 204 13.25 -1.75 -9.55
CA VAL A 204 11.95 -2.07 -8.97
C VAL A 204 12.04 -1.90 -7.46
N TYR A 205 11.01 -1.29 -6.89
CA TYR A 205 10.84 -1.14 -5.44
C TYR A 205 9.55 -1.81 -5.01
N MET A 206 9.59 -2.48 -3.85
CA MET A 206 8.42 -2.94 -3.12
C MET A 206 8.37 -2.16 -1.81
N PHE A 207 7.24 -1.50 -1.55
CA PHE A 207 6.98 -0.74 -0.32
C PHE A 207 5.93 -1.45 0.52
N ASP A 208 6.13 -1.48 1.83
CA ASP A 208 5.19 -1.98 2.83
C ASP A 208 5.32 -1.19 4.14
N HIS A 209 4.65 -1.63 5.20
CA HIS A 209 4.65 -0.93 6.49
C HIS A 209 5.98 -1.02 7.27
N SER A 210 6.99 -1.71 6.76
CA SER A 210 8.33 -1.80 7.36
C SER A 210 9.41 -1.14 6.52
N GLY A 211 9.05 -0.52 5.39
CA GLY A 211 10.01 0.19 4.56
C GLY A 211 9.94 -0.17 3.09
N ALA A 212 11.07 -0.10 2.42
CA ALA A 212 11.18 -0.40 1.01
C ALA A 212 12.33 -1.38 0.72
N VAL A 213 12.04 -2.32 -0.17
CA VAL A 213 13.03 -3.25 -0.72
C VAL A 213 13.23 -2.94 -2.19
N ALA A 214 14.48 -2.74 -2.61
CA ALA A 214 14.85 -2.44 -3.99
C ALA A 214 15.49 -3.65 -4.67
N SER A 215 15.23 -3.82 -5.96
CA SER A 215 16.01 -4.72 -6.79
C SER A 215 17.39 -4.13 -7.11
N GLU A 216 18.33 -4.98 -7.52
CA GLU A 216 19.46 -4.50 -8.29
C GLU A 216 18.97 -3.75 -9.54
N PRO A 217 19.60 -2.61 -9.90
CA PRO A 217 19.32 -1.95 -11.17
C PRO A 217 19.67 -2.84 -12.36
N PHE A 218 18.79 -2.93 -13.35
CA PHE A 218 19.04 -3.70 -14.55
C PHE A 218 18.86 -2.85 -15.82
N ASN A 219 19.66 -3.16 -16.84
CA ASN A 219 19.53 -2.49 -18.13
C ASN A 219 18.38 -3.09 -18.93
N TYR A 220 17.26 -2.38 -18.99
CA TYR A 220 16.05 -2.88 -19.65
C TYR A 220 16.16 -2.98 -21.18
N HIS A 221 17.18 -2.38 -21.77
CA HIS A 221 17.51 -2.59 -23.17
C HIS A 221 18.30 -3.89 -23.40
N GLN A 222 19.14 -4.29 -22.45
CA GLN A 222 19.92 -5.53 -22.54
C GLN A 222 19.15 -6.74 -22.03
N GLN A 223 18.19 -6.52 -21.14
CA GLN A 223 17.34 -7.53 -20.53
C GLN A 223 15.85 -7.28 -20.87
N PRO A 224 15.47 -7.33 -22.17
CA PRO A 224 14.11 -7.01 -22.59
C PRO A 224 13.05 -7.98 -22.06
N GLU A 225 13.41 -9.25 -21.85
CA GLU A 225 12.53 -10.25 -21.25
C GLU A 225 12.22 -9.90 -19.79
N GLN A 226 13.22 -9.51 -19.01
CA GLN A 226 13.04 -9.08 -17.62
C GLN A 226 12.14 -7.84 -17.55
N PHE A 227 12.34 -6.89 -18.46
CA PHE A 227 11.49 -5.70 -18.51
C PHE A 227 10.03 -6.05 -18.85
N CYS A 228 9.80 -6.96 -19.80
CA CYS A 228 8.45 -7.45 -20.09
C CYS A 228 7.82 -8.13 -18.88
N ALA A 229 8.57 -8.98 -18.15
CA ALA A 229 8.09 -9.66 -16.95
C ALA A 229 7.70 -8.64 -15.87
N VAL A 230 8.52 -7.61 -15.61
CA VAL A 230 8.19 -6.54 -14.68
C VAL A 230 6.90 -5.83 -15.09
N ILE A 231 6.80 -5.35 -16.33
CA ILE A 231 5.64 -4.58 -16.80
C ILE A 231 4.35 -5.40 -16.78
N SER A 232 4.40 -6.67 -17.17
CA SER A 232 3.21 -7.54 -17.18
C SER A 232 2.77 -7.94 -15.77
N GLN A 233 3.71 -8.23 -14.87
CA GLN A 233 3.38 -8.62 -13.49
C GLN A 233 2.83 -7.45 -12.67
N LEU A 234 3.37 -6.23 -12.84
CA LEU A 234 2.79 -5.03 -12.21
C LEU A 234 1.32 -4.83 -12.61
N ALA A 235 0.96 -5.24 -13.82
CA ALA A 235 -0.40 -5.13 -14.35
C ALA A 235 -1.21 -6.43 -14.20
N SER A 236 -0.81 -7.31 -13.29
CA SER A 236 -1.53 -8.56 -13.00
C SER A 236 -2.99 -8.29 -12.64
N ASP A 237 -3.89 -9.18 -13.08
CA ASP A 237 -5.28 -9.21 -12.65
C ASP A 237 -5.44 -9.93 -11.29
N ASP A 238 -4.39 -10.61 -10.81
CA ASP A 238 -4.34 -11.14 -9.45
C ASP A 238 -4.02 -10.00 -8.47
N ALA A 239 -5.08 -9.46 -7.86
CA ALA A 239 -5.01 -8.34 -6.93
C ALA A 239 -4.10 -8.65 -5.71
N GLN A 240 -4.07 -9.90 -5.25
CA GLN A 240 -3.20 -10.31 -4.14
C GLN A 240 -1.72 -10.17 -4.50
N SER A 241 -1.33 -10.55 -5.72
CA SER A 241 0.06 -10.48 -6.19
C SER A 241 0.58 -9.07 -6.37
N ILE A 242 -0.31 -8.09 -6.52
CA ILE A 242 0.01 -6.66 -6.60
C ILE A 242 -0.28 -5.90 -5.30
N GLY A 243 -0.57 -6.62 -4.20
CA GLY A 243 -0.55 -6.11 -2.84
C GLY A 243 -1.88 -5.70 -2.24
N PHE A 244 -3.02 -6.14 -2.78
CA PHE A 244 -4.31 -5.90 -2.16
C PHE A 244 -4.70 -6.98 -1.14
N ASP A 245 -5.35 -6.57 -0.06
CA ASP A 245 -6.04 -7.44 0.86
C ASP A 245 -7.41 -7.82 0.29
N LEU A 246 -7.61 -9.10 0.00
CA LEU A 246 -8.86 -9.61 -0.57
C LEU A 246 -9.98 -9.81 0.47
N SER A 247 -9.69 -9.60 1.75
CA SER A 247 -10.73 -9.58 2.78
C SER A 247 -11.58 -8.32 2.70
N MET A 248 -11.05 -7.25 2.08
CA MET A 248 -11.77 -6.01 1.79
C MET A 248 -12.08 -5.90 0.29
N PHE A 249 -13.34 -5.73 -0.06
CA PHE A 249 -13.80 -5.66 -1.45
C PHE A 249 -15.04 -4.79 -1.62
N SER A 250 -15.28 -4.33 -2.86
CA SER A 250 -16.51 -3.64 -3.23
C SER A 250 -17.49 -4.60 -3.93
N ASP A 251 -18.78 -4.50 -3.58
CA ASP A 251 -19.84 -5.19 -4.31
C ASP A 251 -20.53 -4.27 -5.34
N GLY A 252 -19.92 -3.13 -5.64
CA GLY A 252 -20.46 -2.10 -6.53
C GLY A 252 -21.43 -1.12 -5.86
N THR A 253 -21.89 -1.39 -4.63
CA THR A 253 -22.77 -0.52 -3.84
C THR A 253 -22.10 0.00 -2.58
N SER A 254 -21.25 -0.80 -1.97
CA SER A 254 -20.55 -0.50 -0.71
C SER A 254 -19.26 -1.30 -0.60
N THR A 255 -18.35 -0.79 0.21
CA THR A 255 -17.15 -1.53 0.59
C THR A 255 -17.46 -2.44 1.78
N LYS A 256 -16.98 -3.67 1.71
CA LYS A 256 -17.16 -4.71 2.73
C LYS A 256 -15.85 -5.23 3.25
N ILE A 257 -15.87 -5.64 4.51
CA ILE A 257 -14.78 -6.33 5.18
C ILE A 257 -15.28 -7.72 5.59
N ARG A 258 -14.48 -8.74 5.28
CA ARG A 258 -14.71 -10.12 5.72
C ARG A 258 -13.78 -10.43 6.88
N THR A 259 -14.33 -11.04 7.94
CA THR A 259 -13.58 -11.56 9.09
C THR A 259 -13.82 -13.06 9.23
N CYS A 260 -12.91 -13.78 9.90
CA CYS A 260 -13.04 -15.19 10.23
C CYS A 260 -13.18 -15.30 11.75
N GLU A 261 -14.42 -15.32 12.25
CA GLU A 261 -14.71 -15.36 13.69
C GLU A 261 -14.83 -16.81 14.17
N SER A 262 -14.16 -17.12 15.30
CA SER A 262 -14.33 -18.40 15.97
C SER A 262 -15.52 -18.35 16.92
N SER A 263 -16.43 -19.32 16.78
CA SER A 263 -17.54 -19.53 17.72
C SER A 263 -17.05 -20.20 19.01
N GLU A 264 -17.88 -20.22 20.06
CA GLU A 264 -17.56 -20.86 21.35
C GLU A 264 -17.26 -22.37 21.23
N ASP A 265 -17.81 -23.03 20.20
CA ASP A 265 -17.56 -24.45 19.89
C ASP A 265 -16.28 -24.68 19.06
N GLY A 266 -15.51 -23.61 18.76
CA GLY A 266 -14.30 -23.64 17.94
C GLY A 266 -14.56 -23.70 16.43
N SER A 267 -15.81 -23.63 15.98
CA SER A 267 -16.11 -23.52 14.53
C SER A 267 -15.75 -22.12 14.03
N LEU A 268 -15.19 -22.05 12.82
CA LEU A 268 -14.90 -20.79 12.16
C LEU A 268 -16.10 -20.37 11.30
N SER A 269 -16.56 -19.15 11.50
CA SER A 269 -17.62 -18.53 10.69
C SER A 269 -17.10 -17.27 10.01
N GLN A 270 -17.49 -17.10 8.74
CA GLN A 270 -17.21 -15.85 8.04
C GLN A 270 -18.28 -14.82 8.36
N CYS A 271 -17.86 -13.67 8.89
CA CYS A 271 -18.71 -12.50 9.10
C CYS A 271 -18.39 -11.42 8.05
N LEU A 272 -19.43 -10.73 7.60
CA LEU A 272 -19.32 -9.62 6.66
C LEU A 272 -19.80 -8.33 7.32
N TYR A 273 -18.99 -7.29 7.17
CA TYR A 273 -19.30 -5.96 7.67
C TYR A 273 -19.30 -4.97 6.51
N THR A 274 -20.26 -4.05 6.50
CA THR A 274 -20.32 -2.96 5.52
C THR A 274 -19.69 -1.70 6.11
N ILE A 275 -18.67 -1.14 5.45
CA ILE A 275 -18.03 0.11 5.85
C ILE A 275 -19.04 1.26 5.67
N LYS A 276 -19.23 2.04 6.72
CA LYS A 276 -20.02 3.28 6.71
C LYS A 276 -19.13 4.50 6.57
N GLU A 277 -18.04 4.51 7.33
CA GLU A 277 -17.15 5.66 7.43
C GLU A 277 -15.75 5.22 7.88
N ARG A 278 -14.71 5.90 7.41
CA ARG A 278 -13.35 5.77 7.92
C ARG A 278 -13.17 6.76 9.08
N LEU A 279 -13.05 6.23 10.30
CA LEU A 279 -12.93 7.03 11.53
C LEU A 279 -11.51 7.53 11.75
N PHE A 280 -10.52 6.73 11.40
CA PHE A 280 -9.11 7.05 11.65
C PHE A 280 -8.21 6.40 10.61
N LEU A 281 -7.15 7.12 10.23
CA LEU A 281 -6.04 6.60 9.46
C LEU A 281 -4.74 7.22 9.98
N PHE A 282 -3.77 6.38 10.32
CA PHE A 282 -2.46 6.84 10.74
C PHE A 282 -1.67 7.40 9.54
N PRO A 283 -1.15 8.63 9.61
CA PRO A 283 -0.67 9.33 8.41
C PRO A 283 0.76 8.99 7.99
N CYS A 284 1.42 7.97 8.55
CA CYS A 284 2.79 7.59 8.20
C CYS A 284 2.82 6.44 7.18
N LEU A 285 3.86 6.41 6.35
CA LEU A 285 4.10 5.31 5.41
C LEU A 285 4.58 4.07 6.16
N ILE A 286 5.51 4.27 7.09
CA ILE A 286 6.14 3.21 7.88
C ILE A 286 5.51 3.15 9.27
N GLY A 287 5.33 1.97 9.80
CA GLY A 287 4.85 1.75 11.15
C GLY A 287 3.63 0.84 11.22
N ARG A 288 2.72 1.15 12.14
CA ARG A 288 1.55 0.29 12.40
C ARG A 288 0.49 0.35 11.31
N GLY A 289 0.51 1.34 10.42
CA GLY A 289 -0.50 1.50 9.37
C GLY A 289 -1.94 1.42 9.90
N THR A 290 -2.16 1.91 11.14
CA THR A 290 -3.44 1.76 11.83
C THR A 290 -4.56 2.47 11.08
N ILE A 291 -5.64 1.76 10.83
CA ILE A 291 -6.86 2.29 10.24
C ILE A 291 -8.08 1.80 11.02
N CYS A 292 -9.09 2.66 11.18
CA CYS A 292 -10.34 2.31 11.86
C CYS A 292 -11.54 2.71 11.01
N TRP A 293 -12.53 1.83 10.94
CA TRP A 293 -13.79 2.08 10.24
C TRP A 293 -14.98 1.88 11.16
N LEU A 294 -15.99 2.75 11.01
CA LEU A 294 -17.34 2.48 11.46
C LEU A 294 -18.01 1.55 10.46
N THR A 295 -18.57 0.46 10.95
CA THR A 295 -19.19 -0.57 10.12
C THR A 295 -20.54 -0.97 10.66
N SER A 296 -21.37 -1.64 9.84
CA SER A 296 -22.55 -2.35 10.28
C SER A 296 -22.49 -3.82 9.87
N GLY A 297 -23.14 -4.68 10.65
CA GLY A 297 -23.31 -6.09 10.28
C GLY A 297 -24.14 -6.22 8.98
N LEU A 298 -23.86 -7.25 8.18
CA LEU A 298 -24.59 -7.46 6.91
C LEU A 298 -26.07 -7.74 7.13
N ASN A 299 -26.41 -8.49 8.19
CA ASN A 299 -27.78 -8.91 8.50
C ASN A 299 -28.49 -7.98 9.51
N ASP A 300 -27.77 -7.02 10.06
CA ASP A 300 -28.28 -6.06 11.03
C ASP A 300 -27.61 -4.71 10.79
N SER A 301 -28.29 -3.88 9.99
CA SER A 301 -27.81 -2.55 9.62
C SER A 301 -27.86 -1.54 10.78
N GLU A 302 -28.58 -1.86 11.86
CA GLU A 302 -28.69 -1.00 13.06
C GLU A 302 -27.54 -1.23 14.03
N SER A 303 -26.99 -2.45 14.09
CA SER A 303 -25.82 -2.74 14.89
C SER A 303 -24.57 -2.14 14.26
N THR A 304 -23.87 -1.31 15.03
CA THR A 304 -22.61 -0.68 14.62
C THR A 304 -21.42 -1.29 15.31
N PHE A 305 -20.33 -1.41 14.58
CA PHE A 305 -19.05 -1.96 15.06
C PHE A 305 -17.92 -1.03 14.61
N VAL A 306 -16.83 -1.02 15.39
CA VAL A 306 -15.58 -0.42 14.95
C VAL A 306 -14.64 -1.55 14.57
N ILE A 307 -14.17 -1.55 13.32
CA ILE A 307 -13.10 -2.46 12.87
C ILE A 307 -11.80 -1.66 12.80
N LYS A 308 -10.76 -2.21 13.43
CA LYS A 308 -9.42 -1.64 13.48
C LYS A 308 -8.44 -2.64 12.89
N ASP A 309 -7.75 -2.25 11.83
CA ASP A 309 -6.60 -2.98 11.29
C ASP A 309 -5.31 -2.31 11.73
N ALA A 310 -4.28 -3.11 11.98
CA ALA A 310 -2.94 -2.63 12.29
C ALA A 310 -1.87 -3.67 11.95
N TRP A 311 -0.69 -3.18 11.61
CA TRP A 311 0.53 -3.97 11.43
C TRP A 311 1.36 -3.87 12.70
N ILE A 312 1.41 -4.93 13.49
CA ILE A 312 2.08 -4.95 14.79
C ILE A 312 3.34 -5.80 14.74
N ALA A 313 4.34 -5.45 15.55
CA ALA A 313 5.51 -6.31 15.71
C ALA A 313 5.08 -7.65 16.36
N PRO A 314 5.66 -8.79 15.94
CA PRO A 314 5.46 -10.06 16.61
C PRO A 314 5.77 -9.97 18.12
N GLU A 315 4.99 -10.68 18.95
CA GLU A 315 5.15 -10.64 20.40
C GLU A 315 6.55 -11.08 20.85
N GLU A 316 7.13 -12.06 20.16
CA GLU A 316 8.48 -12.56 20.42
C GLU A 316 9.58 -11.49 20.24
N LEU A 317 9.30 -10.46 19.45
CA LEU A 317 10.24 -9.37 19.19
C LEU A 317 10.01 -8.17 20.11
N ASP A 318 8.77 -7.83 20.40
CA ASP A 318 8.41 -6.64 21.21
C ASP A 318 8.26 -6.98 22.69
N GLY A 319 8.07 -8.25 23.05
CA GLY A 319 7.84 -8.72 24.41
C GLY A 319 6.52 -8.19 25.00
N ARG A 320 5.59 -7.74 24.15
CA ARG A 320 4.29 -7.18 24.54
C ARG A 320 3.17 -7.95 23.89
N GLU A 321 2.17 -8.33 24.69
CA GLU A 321 0.94 -8.88 24.15
C GLU A 321 0.25 -7.89 23.19
N SER A 322 -0.40 -8.44 22.18
CA SER A 322 -1.16 -7.64 21.22
C SER A 322 -2.36 -6.96 21.91
N GLU A 323 -2.76 -5.78 21.41
CA GLU A 323 -3.96 -5.08 21.89
C GLU A 323 -5.20 -5.99 21.85
N GLY A 324 -5.37 -6.78 20.77
CA GLY A 324 -6.49 -7.70 20.65
C GLY A 324 -6.47 -8.80 21.72
N SER A 325 -5.30 -9.34 22.06
CA SER A 325 -5.15 -10.31 23.14
C SER A 325 -5.48 -9.71 24.51
N LEU A 326 -4.98 -8.51 24.80
CA LEU A 326 -5.28 -7.78 26.03
C LEU A 326 -6.78 -7.49 26.19
N LEU A 327 -7.45 -7.02 25.13
CA LEU A 327 -8.90 -6.76 25.15
C LEU A 327 -9.72 -8.03 25.33
N ARG A 328 -9.34 -9.15 24.69
CA ARG A 328 -9.98 -10.46 24.93
C ARG A 328 -9.81 -10.91 26.37
N HIS A 329 -8.60 -10.76 26.93
CA HIS A 329 -8.33 -11.10 28.32
C HIS A 329 -9.20 -10.28 29.29
N ALA A 330 -9.28 -8.95 29.07
CA ALA A 330 -10.13 -8.05 29.88
C ALA A 330 -11.61 -8.48 29.80
N LYS A 331 -12.14 -8.79 28.62
CA LYS A 331 -13.50 -9.30 28.44
C LYS A 331 -13.74 -10.61 29.18
N CYS A 332 -12.83 -11.58 29.09
CA CYS A 332 -12.91 -12.86 29.81
C CYS A 332 -12.92 -12.67 31.34
N LYS A 333 -12.28 -11.61 31.85
CA LYS A 333 -12.29 -11.25 33.28
C LYS A 333 -13.48 -10.36 33.65
N GLY A 334 -14.40 -10.07 32.76
CA GLY A 334 -15.59 -9.26 33.03
C GLY A 334 -15.29 -7.76 33.18
N VAL A 335 -14.15 -7.28 32.73
CA VAL A 335 -13.82 -5.84 32.74
C VAL A 335 -14.56 -5.16 31.56
N VAL A 336 -15.62 -4.42 31.90
CA VAL A 336 -16.48 -3.75 30.90
C VAL A 336 -16.41 -2.24 30.98
N LEU A 337 -16.06 -1.66 32.12
CA LEU A 337 -16.00 -0.21 32.31
C LEU A 337 -14.63 0.33 31.85
N GLY A 338 -14.64 1.38 31.06
CA GLY A 338 -13.43 2.11 30.64
C GLY A 338 -12.52 1.34 29.67
N VAL A 339 -12.96 0.19 29.13
CA VAL A 339 -12.23 -0.64 28.17
C VAL A 339 -13.12 -0.92 26.96
N ALA A 340 -12.57 -0.79 25.75
CA ALA A 340 -13.27 -1.15 24.53
C ALA A 340 -13.68 -2.64 24.56
N GLN A 341 -14.93 -2.93 24.21
CA GLN A 341 -15.45 -4.30 24.23
C GLN A 341 -15.16 -4.95 22.88
N VAL A 342 -14.24 -5.91 22.91
CA VAL A 342 -13.86 -6.68 21.73
C VAL A 342 -14.91 -7.76 21.45
N ARG A 343 -15.40 -7.80 20.20
CA ARG A 343 -16.19 -8.90 19.66
C ARG A 343 -15.26 -10.01 19.16
N HIS A 344 -14.30 -9.64 18.32
CA HIS A 344 -13.39 -10.57 17.66
C HIS A 344 -12.00 -9.94 17.48
N PHE A 345 -10.98 -10.78 17.48
CA PHE A 345 -9.60 -10.45 17.13
C PHE A 345 -9.03 -11.58 16.29
N GLU A 346 -8.42 -11.22 15.18
CA GLU A 346 -7.73 -12.17 14.30
C GLU A 346 -6.37 -11.61 13.81
N GLU A 347 -5.45 -12.52 13.59
CA GLU A 347 -4.29 -12.30 12.74
C GLU A 347 -4.71 -12.69 11.33
N ILE A 348 -4.51 -11.79 10.36
CA ILE A 348 -5.02 -11.99 9.00
C ILE A 348 -4.14 -12.98 8.26
N HIS A 349 -4.76 -13.83 7.45
CA HIS A 349 -4.08 -14.82 6.63
C HIS A 349 -4.19 -14.48 5.15
N CYS A 350 -3.11 -14.75 4.38
CA CYS A 350 -3.09 -14.59 2.93
C CYS A 350 -3.88 -15.72 2.28
N GLY A 351 -4.88 -15.40 1.47
CA GLY A 351 -5.65 -16.39 0.72
C GLY A 351 -6.77 -17.07 1.52
N THR A 352 -7.17 -18.26 1.08
CA THR A 352 -8.31 -19.02 1.66
C THR A 352 -7.91 -20.03 2.73
N GLY A 353 -6.61 -20.23 2.97
CA GLY A 353 -6.06 -21.18 3.94
C GLY A 353 -5.59 -20.48 5.21
N LEU A 354 -5.68 -21.20 6.34
CA LEU A 354 -5.17 -20.72 7.64
C LEU A 354 -3.65 -20.90 7.80
N SER A 355 -2.95 -21.33 6.73
CA SER A 355 -1.53 -21.71 6.81
C SER A 355 -0.56 -20.52 6.70
N ASP A 356 -0.98 -19.45 6.00
CA ASP A 356 -0.06 -18.38 5.62
C ASP A 356 -0.48 -17.05 6.25
N LEU A 357 0.16 -16.73 7.37
CA LEU A 357 -0.05 -15.48 8.09
C LEU A 357 0.37 -14.29 7.22
N ASP A 358 -0.45 -13.24 7.17
CA ASP A 358 -0.12 -12.01 6.44
C ASP A 358 0.89 -11.19 7.22
N THR A 359 2.18 -11.41 6.92
CA THR A 359 3.29 -10.67 7.53
C THR A 359 4.12 -9.96 6.48
N VAL A 360 4.89 -8.97 6.90
CA VAL A 360 5.84 -8.27 6.01
C VAL A 360 6.84 -9.26 5.43
N LEU A 361 7.39 -10.18 6.23
CA LEU A 361 8.36 -11.17 5.74
C LEU A 361 7.72 -12.16 4.76
N HIS A 362 6.48 -12.59 5.01
CA HIS A 362 5.73 -13.42 4.06
C HIS A 362 5.53 -12.68 2.74
N ASN A 363 5.08 -11.42 2.80
CA ASN A 363 4.85 -10.59 1.61
C ASN A 363 6.15 -10.33 0.82
N ARG A 364 7.30 -10.21 1.50
CA ARG A 364 8.63 -10.08 0.88
C ARG A 364 9.21 -11.40 0.37
N ARG A 365 8.55 -12.54 0.63
CA ARG A 365 9.06 -13.89 0.36
C ARG A 365 10.50 -14.04 0.88
N ALA A 366 10.72 -13.61 2.13
CA ALA A 366 12.03 -13.65 2.75
C ALA A 366 12.45 -15.11 3.01
N GLU A 367 13.50 -15.57 2.32
CA GLU A 367 14.12 -16.88 2.55
C GLU A 367 15.28 -16.68 3.51
N GLY A 368 15.25 -17.36 4.67
CA GLY A 368 16.35 -17.31 5.64
C GLY A 368 16.45 -15.94 6.31
N THR A 369 15.65 -15.74 7.31
CA THR A 369 15.55 -14.48 8.05
C THR A 369 16.85 -14.11 8.73
N SER A 370 17.48 -13.03 8.27
CA SER A 370 18.52 -12.39 9.04
C SER A 370 17.93 -11.80 10.34
N PRO A 371 18.72 -11.65 11.43
CA PRO A 371 18.21 -10.99 12.64
C PRO A 371 17.67 -9.59 12.40
N ASP A 372 18.15 -8.88 11.37
CA ASP A 372 17.71 -7.54 11.03
C ASP A 372 16.38 -7.55 10.24
N ASP A 373 16.13 -8.58 9.44
CA ASP A 373 14.86 -8.76 8.76
C ASP A 373 13.75 -9.10 9.77
N ILE A 374 14.04 -9.98 10.74
CA ILE A 374 13.11 -10.35 11.80
C ILE A 374 12.64 -9.12 12.57
N LYS A 375 13.53 -8.17 12.92
CA LYS A 375 13.17 -6.94 13.63
C LYS A 375 12.21 -6.04 12.86
N LEU A 376 12.15 -6.19 11.54
CA LEU A 376 11.26 -5.42 10.66
C LEU A 376 9.92 -6.12 10.42
N ASP A 377 9.76 -7.36 10.90
CA ASP A 377 8.51 -8.09 10.67
C ASP A 377 7.34 -7.43 11.39
N ARG A 378 6.19 -7.48 10.73
CA ARG A 378 4.91 -7.03 11.25
C ARG A 378 3.84 -7.99 10.82
N ILE A 379 2.91 -8.26 11.72
CA ILE A 379 1.75 -9.11 11.49
C ILE A 379 0.55 -8.21 11.24
N HIS A 380 -0.20 -8.49 10.20
CA HIS A 380 -1.47 -7.81 9.91
C HIS A 380 -2.56 -8.35 10.85
N THR A 381 -3.10 -7.48 11.68
CA THR A 381 -4.11 -7.84 12.69
C THR A 381 -5.39 -7.04 12.50
N ARG A 382 -6.52 -7.63 12.90
CA ARG A 382 -7.85 -7.02 12.85
C ARG A 382 -8.58 -7.22 14.18
N ILE A 383 -9.13 -6.13 14.69
CA ILE A 383 -9.97 -6.13 15.90
C ILE A 383 -11.35 -5.63 15.52
N VAL A 384 -12.39 -6.39 15.86
CA VAL A 384 -13.79 -5.97 15.78
C VAL A 384 -14.27 -5.60 17.17
N MET A 385 -14.71 -4.35 17.36
CA MET A 385 -15.18 -3.82 18.65
C MET A 385 -16.68 -3.51 18.59
N GLU A 386 -17.38 -3.83 19.67
CA GLU A 386 -18.82 -3.56 19.83
C GLU A 386 -19.08 -2.12 20.29
N THR A 387 -18.06 -1.43 20.79
CA THR A 387 -18.15 -0.06 21.30
C THR A 387 -17.69 0.94 20.28
N HIS A 388 -18.54 1.91 20.00
CA HIS A 388 -18.20 3.12 19.24
C HIS A 388 -18.25 4.31 20.19
N GLY A 389 -17.11 4.95 20.42
CA GLY A 389 -16.98 6.14 21.26
C GLY A 389 -16.91 7.42 20.41
N LYS A 390 -17.06 8.56 21.05
CA LYS A 390 -16.73 9.87 20.49
C LYS A 390 -15.24 10.16 20.64
N THR A 391 -14.70 11.01 19.79
CA THR A 391 -13.35 11.52 19.95
C THR A 391 -13.26 12.45 21.18
N LEU A 392 -12.07 12.52 21.79
CA LEU A 392 -11.90 13.30 23.03
C LEU A 392 -12.16 14.80 22.86
N ASP A 393 -12.07 15.34 21.66
CA ASP A 393 -12.35 16.74 21.33
C ASP A 393 -13.84 17.03 21.17
N GLU A 394 -14.70 16.02 21.12
CA GLU A 394 -16.16 16.13 21.01
C GLU A 394 -16.89 16.15 22.35
N PHE A 395 -16.19 16.28 23.49
CA PHE A 395 -16.85 16.39 24.77
C PHE A 395 -17.71 17.66 24.88
N LEU A 396 -18.90 17.51 25.46
CA LEU A 396 -19.83 18.63 25.63
C LEU A 396 -19.61 19.38 26.95
N THR A 397 -19.10 18.70 27.96
CA THR A 397 -18.86 19.29 29.30
C THR A 397 -17.54 18.81 29.89
N ARG A 398 -16.89 19.66 30.70
CA ARG A 398 -15.67 19.27 31.46
C ARG A 398 -15.91 18.06 32.36
N LYS A 399 -17.13 17.90 32.87
CA LYS A 399 -17.52 16.76 33.69
C LYS A 399 -17.49 15.45 32.87
N GLU A 400 -18.01 15.48 31.64
CA GLU A 400 -18.00 14.35 30.71
C GLU A 400 -16.54 13.92 30.43
N LEU A 401 -15.68 14.84 30.09
CA LEU A 401 -14.25 14.57 29.87
C LEU A 401 -13.58 13.94 31.09
N LEU A 402 -13.81 14.50 32.30
CA LEU A 402 -13.21 13.98 33.53
C LEU A 402 -13.75 12.59 33.88
N LEU A 403 -15.04 12.31 33.64
CA LEU A 403 -15.60 10.99 33.82
C LEU A 403 -15.01 9.97 32.82
N ALA A 404 -14.83 10.35 31.56
CA ALA A 404 -14.19 9.49 30.57
C ALA A 404 -12.75 9.10 30.98
N PHE A 405 -11.95 10.04 31.46
CA PHE A 405 -10.62 9.75 32.01
C PHE A 405 -10.66 8.87 33.27
N HIS A 406 -11.58 9.17 34.19
CA HIS A 406 -11.77 8.37 35.40
C HIS A 406 -12.10 6.92 35.05
N ASP A 407 -13.04 6.69 34.15
CA ASP A 407 -13.46 5.36 33.73
C ASP A 407 -12.34 4.61 32.98
N ALA A 408 -11.57 5.29 32.14
CA ALA A 408 -10.41 4.72 31.46
C ALA A 408 -9.33 4.28 32.48
N VAL A 409 -9.05 5.08 33.52
CA VAL A 409 -8.11 4.73 34.59
C VAL A 409 -8.60 3.54 35.40
N LEU A 410 -9.90 3.48 35.73
CA LEU A 410 -10.49 2.33 36.43
C LEU A 410 -10.42 1.06 35.59
N GLY A 411 -10.71 1.14 34.29
CA GLY A 411 -10.61 0.00 33.37
C GLY A 411 -9.18 -0.52 33.28
N MET A 412 -8.20 0.39 33.14
CA MET A 412 -6.78 0.03 33.14
C MET A 412 -6.38 -0.65 34.46
N TYR A 413 -6.76 -0.07 35.63
CA TYR A 413 -6.47 -0.65 36.93
C TYR A 413 -7.08 -2.05 37.10
N ALA A 414 -8.35 -2.24 36.73
CA ALA A 414 -9.01 -3.52 36.77
C ALA A 414 -8.31 -4.56 35.88
N SER A 415 -7.86 -4.17 34.69
CA SER A 415 -7.12 -5.05 33.78
C SER A 415 -5.80 -5.50 34.38
N VAL A 416 -5.04 -4.59 35.03
CA VAL A 416 -3.75 -4.91 35.68
C VAL A 416 -3.91 -5.80 36.89
N VAL A 417 -4.86 -5.51 37.78
CA VAL A 417 -5.10 -6.31 39.02
C VAL A 417 -5.49 -7.75 38.67
N HIS A 418 -6.21 -7.95 37.57
CA HIS A 418 -6.58 -9.30 37.13
C HIS A 418 -5.46 -10.03 36.35
N HIS A 419 -4.39 -9.32 35.94
CA HIS A 419 -3.22 -9.92 35.28
C HIS A 419 -2.21 -10.55 36.25
N HIS A 420 -2.18 -10.10 37.52
CA HIS A 420 -1.34 -10.67 38.56
C HIS A 420 -2.25 -11.21 39.70
N PRO A 421 -2.64 -12.50 39.66
CA PRO A 421 -3.16 -13.12 40.88
C PRO A 421 -2.04 -13.11 41.91
N ILE A 422 -2.29 -12.47 43.06
CA ILE A 422 -1.44 -12.48 44.27
C ILE A 422 -1.25 -13.92 44.74
#